data_17511947be3566b6e73fc57a3da6a2c2
#
_entry.id   17511947be3566b6e73fc57a3da6a2c2
#
_cell.length_a   1.000
_cell.length_b   1.000
_cell.length_c   1.000
_cell.angle_alpha   90.00
_cell.angle_beta   90.00
_cell.angle_gamma   90.00
#
_symmetry.space_group_name_H-M   'P 1'
#
loop_
_entity.id
_entity.type
_entity.pdbx_description
1 polymer ?
#
loop_
_entity_poly.entity_id
_entity_poly.type
_entity_poly.pdbx_seq_one_letter_code
_entity_poly.pdbx_strand_id
1 'polypeptide(L)'
;MPKKNNTITFNFVGDFTPSTKNDLLTSTPATYGGMSDTRLQLSFGVKVGSSVQFVSLLGPSRSGDVIKTYDRDNNPIDVRWSDRLDPDVISEVASYRTYRTNIGSDETKTFITGYDLAEYLAEALKNYTGRITVNGRMVLRYDSKGILRRNFNIDSVWKPLLDKDGEPVEKPKLAIMVPFIFNKDCIDKADLKETGKIYVNGYVESYINKDEGDKYLPLQMIFNTAVYNMDDPGEKSTYEYRMGELDTKAKTMFCMMWEGRVVNGAEEKPFDESCLTPFQLRSIKAGNATLEDFRPRGSIYGNRVQELRLMRPMPRNDFKDGPIDLGLKNSEFVDLIYTPTKDESVADMEKSAKKEPETPPFTAPTSRDEDELF
;
A
#
# COMPACT_ATOMS: atom_id res chain seq x y z
N MET A 1 20.49 -18.37 12.20
CA MET A 1 20.14 -18.08 10.82
C MET A 1 19.79 -16.60 10.74
N PRO A 2 20.24 -15.82 9.76
CA PRO A 2 19.79 -14.45 9.62
C PRO A 2 18.26 -14.46 9.46
N LYS A 3 17.54 -13.60 10.19
CA LYS A 3 16.08 -13.47 10.05
C LYS A 3 15.78 -13.18 8.58
N LYS A 4 15.03 -14.07 7.92
CA LYS A 4 14.53 -13.83 6.57
C LYS A 4 13.70 -12.55 6.61
N ASN A 5 14.01 -11.61 5.72
CA ASN A 5 13.30 -10.34 5.67
C ASN A 5 11.98 -10.55 4.90
N ASN A 6 10.97 -11.06 5.60
CA ASN A 6 9.63 -11.36 5.04
C ASN A 6 8.71 -10.12 4.99
N THR A 7 9.30 -8.93 4.99
CA THR A 7 8.55 -7.68 4.98
C THR A 7 8.11 -7.31 3.57
N ILE A 8 6.84 -6.99 3.40
CA ILE A 8 6.34 -6.40 2.16
C ILE A 8 6.87 -4.97 2.07
N THR A 9 7.63 -4.68 1.03
CA THR A 9 8.14 -3.32 0.76
C THR A 9 7.39 -2.70 -0.42
N PHE A 10 7.38 -1.37 -0.49
CA PHE A 10 6.85 -0.66 -1.64
C PHE A 10 7.81 0.42 -2.16
N ASN A 11 7.71 0.69 -3.46
CA ASN A 11 8.33 1.82 -4.13
C ASN A 11 7.26 2.48 -5.01
N PHE A 12 6.76 3.63 -4.58
CA PHE A 12 5.74 4.39 -5.28
C PHE A 12 6.38 5.61 -5.92
N VAL A 13 6.25 5.72 -7.22
CA VAL A 13 6.71 6.86 -8.02
C VAL A 13 5.50 7.48 -8.69
N GLY A 14 5.18 8.71 -8.34
CA GLY A 14 4.00 9.39 -8.86
C GLY A 14 3.87 10.83 -8.38
N ASP A 15 2.78 11.49 -8.73
CA ASP A 15 2.57 12.87 -8.35
C ASP A 15 2.09 12.96 -6.90
N PHE A 16 2.70 13.86 -6.15
CA PHE A 16 2.25 14.18 -4.80
C PHE A 16 0.81 14.70 -4.83
N THR A 17 -0.02 14.17 -3.95
CA THR A 17 -1.43 14.54 -3.85
C THR A 17 -1.81 14.69 -2.38
N PRO A 18 -2.08 15.90 -1.90
CA PRO A 18 -2.55 16.08 -0.53
C PRO A 18 -3.92 15.41 -0.34
N SER A 19 -4.22 15.00 0.88
CA SER A 19 -5.56 14.51 1.22
C SER A 19 -6.55 15.67 1.18
N THR A 20 -7.71 15.44 0.58
CA THR A 20 -8.82 16.42 0.61
C THR A 20 -9.66 16.33 1.87
N LYS A 21 -9.48 15.28 2.68
CA LYS A 21 -10.29 14.99 3.86
C LYS A 21 -9.56 15.24 5.17
N ASN A 22 -8.25 15.14 5.17
CA ASN A 22 -7.41 15.26 6.36
C ASN A 22 -6.27 16.23 6.09
N ASP A 23 -5.84 16.93 7.12
CA ASP A 23 -4.61 17.71 7.07
C ASP A 23 -3.41 16.82 6.74
N LEU A 24 -2.41 17.39 6.11
CA LEU A 24 -1.16 16.69 5.76
C LEU A 24 -0.49 16.10 6.99
N LEU A 25 -0.49 16.85 8.09
CA LEU A 25 0.02 16.45 9.40
C LEU A 25 -1.08 16.57 10.45
N THR A 26 -1.34 15.50 11.17
CA THR A 26 -2.23 15.50 12.34
C THR A 26 -1.44 15.18 13.60
N SER A 27 -1.82 15.81 14.69
CA SER A 27 -1.23 15.60 16.03
C SER A 27 -2.28 15.05 16.97
N THR A 28 -1.97 13.96 17.64
CA THR A 28 -2.87 13.34 18.63
C THR A 28 -2.14 13.10 19.93
N PRO A 29 -2.80 13.34 21.09
CA PRO A 29 -2.25 12.94 22.37
C PRO A 29 -1.97 11.43 22.40
N ALA A 30 -0.88 11.06 23.04
CA ALA A 30 -0.49 9.66 23.22
C ALA A 30 0.10 9.51 24.64
N THR A 31 0.06 8.29 25.17
CA THR A 31 0.69 7.97 26.44
C THR A 31 1.68 6.83 26.23
N TYR A 32 2.94 7.07 26.58
CA TYR A 32 3.99 6.06 26.51
C TYR A 32 4.68 5.99 27.89
N GLY A 33 4.83 4.79 28.42
CA GLY A 33 5.48 4.60 29.71
C GLY A 33 4.85 5.38 30.90
N GLY A 34 3.55 5.71 30.79
CA GLY A 34 2.84 6.53 31.80
C GLY A 34 3.01 8.04 31.65
N MET A 35 3.81 8.50 30.68
CA MET A 35 3.97 9.93 30.37
C MET A 35 3.04 10.38 29.24
N SER A 36 2.49 11.58 29.40
CA SER A 36 1.73 12.23 28.34
C SER A 36 2.68 12.69 27.23
N ASP A 37 2.40 12.29 26.02
CA ASP A 37 3.23 12.55 24.86
C ASP A 37 2.37 12.88 23.62
N THR A 38 3.00 13.09 22.49
CA THR A 38 2.33 13.44 21.23
C THR A 38 2.68 12.42 20.16
N ARG A 39 1.70 12.07 19.35
CA ARG A 39 1.90 11.30 18.13
C ARG A 39 1.60 12.16 16.91
N LEU A 40 2.57 12.27 16.03
CA LEU A 40 2.37 12.86 14.71
C LEU A 40 2.00 11.78 13.69
N GLN A 41 1.07 12.10 12.83
CA GLN A 41 0.73 11.30 11.67
C GLN A 41 0.76 12.18 10.42
N LEU A 42 1.74 11.94 9.56
CA LEU A 42 1.80 12.50 8.22
C LEU A 42 1.06 11.56 7.27
N SER A 43 0.22 12.10 6.37
CA SER A 43 -0.50 11.28 5.39
C SER A 43 -0.74 12.05 4.09
N PHE A 44 -0.40 11.43 2.96
CA PHE A 44 -0.61 11.98 1.62
C PHE A 44 -0.80 10.88 0.58
N GLY A 45 -1.24 11.26 -0.61
CA GLY A 45 -1.41 10.36 -1.74
C GLY A 45 -0.24 10.42 -2.71
N VAL A 46 0.06 9.29 -3.35
CA VAL A 46 0.90 9.18 -4.55
C VAL A 46 0.00 8.81 -5.71
N LYS A 47 -0.08 9.67 -6.71
CA LYS A 47 -1.00 9.53 -7.85
C LYS A 47 -0.25 9.00 -9.08
N VAL A 48 -0.81 7.96 -9.70
CA VAL A 48 -0.36 7.40 -10.97
C VAL A 48 -1.57 7.19 -11.87
N GLY A 49 -1.73 8.02 -12.88
CA GLY A 49 -2.93 8.03 -13.71
C GLY A 49 -4.19 8.31 -12.86
N SER A 50 -5.16 7.42 -12.91
CA SER A 50 -6.37 7.48 -12.08
C SER A 50 -6.22 6.86 -10.69
N SER A 51 -5.13 6.13 -10.43
CA SER A 51 -4.86 5.49 -9.15
C SER A 51 -4.23 6.46 -8.17
N VAL A 52 -4.76 6.53 -6.95
CA VAL A 52 -4.15 7.28 -5.83
C VAL A 52 -3.98 6.33 -4.66
N GLN A 53 -2.74 6.10 -4.26
CA GLN A 53 -2.45 5.32 -3.07
C GLN A 53 -1.99 6.22 -1.94
N PHE A 54 -2.72 6.18 -0.83
CA PHE A 54 -2.33 6.90 0.38
C PHE A 54 -1.24 6.15 1.13
N VAL A 55 -0.28 6.93 1.59
CA VAL A 55 0.84 6.50 2.44
C VAL A 55 0.82 7.29 3.73
N SER A 56 1.37 6.74 4.81
CA SER A 56 1.41 7.41 6.09
C SER A 56 2.72 7.17 6.83
N LEU A 57 3.06 8.10 7.70
CA LEU A 57 4.16 7.99 8.64
C LEU A 57 3.63 8.31 10.03
N LEU A 58 3.79 7.36 10.95
CA LEU A 58 3.46 7.53 12.36
C LEU A 58 4.73 7.78 13.14
N GLY A 59 4.79 8.92 13.82
CA GLY A 59 5.91 9.34 14.65
C GLY A 59 5.47 9.63 16.09
N PRO A 60 5.62 8.69 17.04
CA PRO A 60 5.44 9.00 18.44
C PRO A 60 6.60 9.86 18.95
N SER A 61 6.30 10.95 19.67
CA SER A 61 7.26 11.59 20.53
C SER A 61 7.57 10.68 21.73
N ARG A 62 8.78 10.70 22.19
CA ARG A 62 9.24 9.92 23.36
C ARG A 62 10.15 10.77 24.21
N SER A 63 9.67 11.96 24.57
CA SER A 63 10.44 13.01 25.22
C SER A 63 11.06 12.59 26.57
N GLY A 64 10.49 11.59 27.24
CA GLY A 64 11.01 11.06 28.50
C GLY A 64 11.68 9.69 28.40
N ASP A 65 11.91 9.17 27.20
CA ASP A 65 12.40 7.80 26.99
C ASP A 65 13.64 7.76 26.07
N VAL A 66 14.26 6.61 25.99
CA VAL A 66 15.35 6.33 25.06
C VAL A 66 14.81 5.69 23.79
N ILE A 67 15.41 6.04 22.66
CA ILE A 67 15.15 5.43 21.36
C ILE A 67 16.01 4.16 21.25
N LYS A 68 15.37 2.99 21.32
CA LYS A 68 16.05 1.71 21.13
C LYS A 68 16.25 1.46 19.63
N THR A 69 17.49 1.37 19.21
CA THR A 69 17.86 1.18 17.80
C THR A 69 19.08 0.25 17.69
N TYR A 70 19.73 0.23 16.54
CA TYR A 70 20.91 -0.59 16.28
C TYR A 70 21.99 0.26 15.62
N ASP A 71 23.26 -0.01 15.98
CA ASP A 71 24.42 0.58 15.32
C ASP A 71 24.69 -0.06 13.95
N ARG A 72 25.75 0.40 13.28
CA ARG A 72 26.17 -0.10 11.96
C ARG A 72 26.61 -1.57 11.98
N ASP A 73 27.07 -2.05 13.12
CA ASP A 73 27.50 -3.43 13.35
C ASP A 73 26.35 -4.32 13.82
N ASN A 74 25.14 -3.78 13.85
CA ASN A 74 23.91 -4.43 14.27
C ASN A 74 23.86 -4.78 15.78
N ASN A 75 24.56 -4.02 16.62
CA ASN A 75 24.43 -4.10 18.06
C ASN A 75 23.30 -3.18 18.54
N PRO A 76 22.53 -3.56 19.57
CA PRO A 76 21.51 -2.71 20.14
C PRO A 76 22.14 -1.49 20.84
N ILE A 77 21.65 -0.31 20.56
CA ILE A 77 22.05 0.95 21.19
C ILE A 77 20.84 1.74 21.64
N ASP A 78 21.02 2.51 22.71
CA ASP A 78 20.03 3.40 23.28
C ASP A 78 20.45 4.85 22.99
N VAL A 79 19.61 5.58 22.23
CA VAL A 79 19.81 7.00 21.92
C VAL A 79 18.86 7.84 22.76
N ARG A 80 19.37 8.86 23.48
CA ARG A 80 18.52 9.77 24.22
C ARG A 80 17.68 10.62 23.27
N TRP A 81 16.47 10.94 23.66
CA TRP A 81 15.59 11.79 22.84
C TRP A 81 16.22 13.16 22.52
N SER A 82 17.00 13.75 23.47
CA SER A 82 17.73 15.00 23.27
C SER A 82 18.77 14.93 22.13
N ASP A 83 19.38 13.77 21.95
CA ASP A 83 20.57 13.60 21.09
C ASP A 83 20.20 13.08 19.69
N ARG A 84 18.88 12.83 19.44
CA ARG A 84 18.37 12.22 18.21
C ARG A 84 18.61 13.03 16.92
N LEU A 85 18.89 14.32 17.04
CA LEU A 85 19.19 15.22 15.92
C LEU A 85 20.69 15.50 15.76
N ASP A 86 21.51 14.96 16.66
CA ASP A 86 22.96 15.12 16.59
C ASP A 86 23.51 14.32 15.37
N PRO A 87 24.23 14.97 14.43
CA PRO A 87 24.79 14.31 13.25
C PRO A 87 25.71 13.14 13.58
N ASP A 88 26.51 13.23 14.65
CA ASP A 88 27.42 12.18 15.07
C ASP A 88 26.63 10.95 15.54
N VAL A 89 25.61 11.15 16.36
CA VAL A 89 24.70 10.08 16.82
C VAL A 89 23.95 9.45 15.65
N ILE A 90 23.40 10.28 14.74
CA ILE A 90 22.72 9.78 13.53
C ILE A 90 23.67 8.91 12.70
N SER A 91 24.93 9.32 12.61
CA SER A 91 25.94 8.59 11.82
C SER A 91 26.26 7.20 12.35
N GLU A 92 26.07 6.95 13.65
CA GLU A 92 26.28 5.64 14.28
C GLU A 92 25.12 4.68 14.04
N VAL A 93 23.91 5.18 13.82
CA VAL A 93 22.72 4.35 13.64
C VAL A 93 22.75 3.62 12.30
N ALA A 94 22.37 2.34 12.33
CA ALA A 94 22.26 1.51 11.15
C ALA A 94 21.31 2.12 10.10
N SER A 95 21.74 2.15 8.84
CA SER A 95 21.02 2.84 7.76
C SER A 95 19.58 2.35 7.54
N TYR A 96 19.30 1.08 7.84
CA TYR A 96 17.95 0.49 7.75
C TYR A 96 17.04 0.85 8.93
N ARG A 97 17.56 1.57 9.92
CA ARG A 97 16.83 2.12 11.07
C ARG A 97 16.62 3.62 11.00
N THR A 98 17.07 4.25 9.93
CA THR A 98 16.92 5.69 9.72
C THR A 98 15.85 5.99 8.68
N TYR A 99 15.27 7.17 8.81
CA TYR A 99 14.34 7.76 7.85
C TYR A 99 15.08 8.80 7.02
N ARG A 100 14.80 8.91 5.72
CA ARG A 100 15.56 9.78 4.83
C ARG A 100 14.70 10.52 3.84
N THR A 101 15.14 11.73 3.47
CA THR A 101 14.51 12.53 2.42
C THR A 101 15.49 13.54 1.83
N ASN A 102 15.23 13.96 0.59
CA ASN A 102 15.83 15.17 -0.01
C ASN A 102 14.75 16.18 -0.44
N ILE A 103 13.48 15.96 -0.06
CA ILE A 103 12.42 16.94 -0.31
C ILE A 103 12.75 18.22 0.49
N GLY A 104 12.62 19.38 -0.13
CA GLY A 104 12.92 20.66 0.51
C GLY A 104 14.43 20.95 0.73
N SER A 105 15.33 20.07 0.27
CA SER A 105 16.78 20.23 0.42
C SER A 105 17.52 19.69 -0.81
N ASP A 106 18.72 20.18 -1.07
CA ASP A 106 19.61 19.62 -2.10
C ASP A 106 20.45 18.46 -1.54
N GLU A 107 20.53 18.37 -0.22
CA GLU A 107 21.21 17.29 0.48
C GLU A 107 20.21 16.30 1.10
N THR A 108 20.67 15.06 1.28
CA THR A 108 19.89 14.06 2.01
C THR A 108 19.83 14.40 3.49
N LYS A 109 18.61 14.57 4.00
CA LYS A 109 18.35 14.67 5.43
C LYS A 109 18.06 13.28 5.99
N THR A 110 18.66 12.97 7.13
CA THR A 110 18.53 11.67 7.82
C THR A 110 18.02 11.90 9.23
N PHE A 111 17.06 11.08 9.65
CA PHE A 111 16.42 11.15 10.96
C PHE A 111 16.39 9.76 11.61
N ILE A 112 16.53 9.69 12.93
CA ILE A 112 16.43 8.44 13.69
C ILE A 112 14.95 8.11 13.94
N THR A 113 14.07 9.11 14.00
CA THR A 113 12.66 8.90 14.32
C THR A 113 11.72 9.28 13.18
N GLY A 114 10.59 8.58 13.11
CA GLY A 114 9.49 8.96 12.21
C GLY A 114 8.81 10.28 12.64
N TYR A 115 8.95 10.69 13.90
CA TYR A 115 8.45 11.98 14.40
C TYR A 115 9.14 13.13 13.69
N ASP A 116 10.46 13.13 13.67
CA ASP A 116 11.26 14.21 13.08
C ASP A 116 11.11 14.26 11.55
N LEU A 117 11.04 13.07 10.89
CA LEU A 117 10.75 13.04 9.45
C LEU A 117 9.33 13.57 9.16
N ALA A 118 8.32 13.22 9.96
CA ALA A 118 6.95 13.70 9.75
C ALA A 118 6.84 15.22 9.89
N GLU A 119 7.47 15.78 10.91
CA GLU A 119 7.53 17.22 11.14
C GLU A 119 8.24 17.96 10.00
N TYR A 120 9.42 17.46 9.60
CA TYR A 120 10.18 18.02 8.49
C TYR A 120 9.40 17.97 7.16
N LEU A 121 8.84 16.81 6.82
CA LEU A 121 8.10 16.63 5.56
C LEU A 121 6.81 17.43 5.52
N ALA A 122 6.15 17.65 6.65
CA ALA A 122 4.94 18.47 6.70
C ALA A 122 5.19 19.90 6.21
N GLU A 123 6.32 20.49 6.60
CA GLU A 123 6.70 21.81 6.10
C GLU A 123 7.22 21.78 4.66
N ALA A 124 8.09 20.81 4.35
CA ALA A 124 8.69 20.68 3.02
C ALA A 124 7.68 20.36 1.90
N LEU A 125 6.59 19.64 2.22
CA LEU A 125 5.54 19.27 1.27
C LEU A 125 4.38 20.27 1.20
N LYS A 126 4.31 21.27 2.09
CA LYS A 126 3.18 22.20 2.19
C LYS A 126 2.80 22.86 0.87
N ASN A 127 3.80 23.28 0.09
CA ASN A 127 3.63 23.90 -1.21
C ASN A 127 4.28 23.07 -2.33
N TYR A 128 4.60 21.83 -2.07
CA TYR A 128 5.24 20.98 -3.05
C TYR A 128 4.24 20.53 -4.11
N THR A 129 4.67 20.63 -5.36
CA THR A 129 3.95 20.10 -6.52
C THR A 129 4.89 19.27 -7.36
N GLY A 130 4.39 18.19 -7.92
CA GLY A 130 5.16 17.37 -8.83
C GLY A 130 5.37 15.93 -8.34
N ARG A 131 6.28 15.26 -9.02
CA ARG A 131 6.57 13.85 -8.78
C ARG A 131 7.44 13.64 -7.55
N ILE A 132 7.14 12.56 -6.83
CA ILE A 132 7.94 12.07 -5.71
C ILE A 132 8.15 10.57 -5.84
N THR A 133 9.19 10.07 -5.19
CA THR A 133 9.42 8.64 -4.97
C THR A 133 9.31 8.36 -3.48
N VAL A 134 8.41 7.47 -3.09
CA VAL A 134 8.17 7.08 -1.70
C VAL A 134 8.50 5.61 -1.53
N ASN A 135 9.40 5.30 -0.60
CA ASN A 135 9.72 3.93 -0.21
C ASN A 135 9.25 3.65 1.21
N GLY A 136 8.87 2.41 1.45
CA GLY A 136 8.44 2.01 2.77
C GLY A 136 7.97 0.57 2.84
N ARG A 137 7.17 0.28 3.86
CA ARG A 137 6.68 -1.06 4.17
C ARG A 137 5.16 -1.09 4.19
N MET A 138 4.58 -2.10 3.54
CA MET A 138 3.17 -2.40 3.68
C MET A 138 2.97 -3.30 4.90
N VAL A 139 2.15 -2.87 5.83
CA VAL A 139 1.81 -3.60 7.05
C VAL A 139 0.35 -4.02 6.99
N LEU A 140 0.08 -5.28 7.25
CA LEU A 140 -1.26 -5.83 7.39
C LEU A 140 -1.65 -5.83 8.87
N ARG A 141 -2.84 -5.33 9.17
CA ARG A 141 -3.40 -5.35 10.53
C ARG A 141 -4.92 -5.49 10.47
N TYR A 142 -5.47 -6.25 11.40
CA TYR A 142 -6.91 -6.24 11.64
C TYR A 142 -7.31 -4.95 12.37
N ASP A 143 -8.39 -4.32 11.91
CA ASP A 143 -9.00 -3.21 12.64
C ASP A 143 -9.92 -3.75 13.76
N SER A 144 -10.49 -2.84 14.57
CA SER A 144 -11.40 -3.17 15.67
C SER A 144 -12.68 -3.91 15.23
N LYS A 145 -12.97 -3.94 13.93
CA LYS A 145 -14.10 -4.68 13.33
C LYS A 145 -13.68 -6.03 12.77
N GLY A 146 -12.43 -6.46 12.98
CA GLY A 146 -11.88 -7.69 12.41
C GLY A 146 -11.66 -7.63 10.89
N ILE A 147 -11.57 -6.43 10.30
CA ILE A 147 -11.30 -6.25 8.88
C ILE A 147 -9.81 -6.06 8.67
N LEU A 148 -9.20 -6.89 7.83
CA LEU A 148 -7.78 -6.80 7.50
C LEU A 148 -7.51 -5.53 6.67
N ARG A 149 -6.71 -4.61 7.22
CA ARG A 149 -6.30 -3.35 6.59
C ARG A 149 -4.87 -3.41 6.09
N ARG A 150 -4.62 -2.71 4.99
CA ARG A 150 -3.31 -2.54 4.37
C ARG A 150 -2.84 -1.11 4.63
N ASN A 151 -1.78 -0.95 5.40
CA ASN A 151 -1.18 0.34 5.71
C ASN A 151 0.19 0.45 5.03
N PHE A 152 0.40 1.52 4.30
CA PHE A 152 1.66 1.81 3.62
C PHE A 152 2.45 2.83 4.44
N ASN A 153 3.41 2.33 5.21
CA ASN A 153 4.22 3.13 6.12
C ASN A 153 5.49 3.62 5.44
N ILE A 154 5.73 4.92 5.48
CA ILE A 154 6.85 5.59 4.83
C ILE A 154 8.15 5.32 5.60
N ASP A 155 9.22 4.97 4.89
CA ASP A 155 10.60 4.95 5.38
C ASP A 155 11.44 6.07 4.75
N SER A 156 11.14 6.49 3.50
CA SER A 156 11.82 7.60 2.84
C SER A 156 10.97 8.24 1.73
N VAL A 157 11.25 9.52 1.47
CA VAL A 157 10.61 10.30 0.40
C VAL A 157 11.69 11.08 -0.37
N TRP A 158 11.66 11.00 -1.70
CA TRP A 158 12.70 11.54 -2.57
C TRP A 158 12.12 12.40 -3.69
N LYS A 159 12.88 13.42 -4.08
CA LYS A 159 12.70 14.09 -5.37
C LYS A 159 12.97 13.08 -6.48
N PRO A 160 12.34 13.18 -7.66
CA PRO A 160 12.68 12.32 -8.79
C PRO A 160 14.13 12.56 -9.22
N LEU A 161 14.80 11.49 -9.64
CA LEU A 161 16.03 11.62 -10.40
C LEU A 161 15.69 12.18 -11.77
N LEU A 162 16.41 13.22 -12.18
CA LEU A 162 16.23 13.85 -13.48
C LEU A 162 17.34 13.38 -14.45
N ASP A 163 17.00 13.25 -15.70
CA ASP A 163 17.95 13.02 -16.78
C ASP A 163 18.63 14.32 -17.23
N LYS A 164 19.39 14.26 -18.34
CA LYS A 164 20.11 15.41 -18.89
C LYS A 164 19.20 16.53 -19.42
N ASP A 165 17.96 16.16 -19.75
CA ASP A 165 16.94 17.07 -20.28
C ASP A 165 16.03 17.62 -19.19
N GLY A 166 16.26 17.21 -17.94
CA GLY A 166 15.48 17.62 -16.77
C GLY A 166 14.20 16.83 -16.56
N GLU A 167 14.03 15.71 -17.28
CA GLU A 167 12.85 14.85 -17.16
C GLU A 167 13.08 13.73 -16.11
N PRO A 168 12.03 13.33 -15.38
CA PRO A 168 12.14 12.25 -14.42
C PRO A 168 12.50 10.92 -15.07
N VAL A 169 13.62 10.32 -14.66
CA VAL A 169 14.13 9.04 -15.16
C VAL A 169 13.17 7.87 -14.84
N GLU A 170 12.58 7.88 -13.63
CA GLU A 170 11.69 6.81 -13.22
C GLU A 170 10.27 7.01 -13.74
N LYS A 171 9.72 5.96 -14.36
CA LYS A 171 8.32 5.96 -14.79
C LYS A 171 7.38 5.86 -13.58
N PRO A 172 6.21 6.52 -13.62
CA PRO A 172 5.20 6.40 -12.57
C PRO A 172 4.78 4.95 -12.34
N LYS A 173 4.81 4.53 -11.06
CA LYS A 173 4.45 3.16 -10.65
C LYS A 173 4.00 3.13 -9.19
N LEU A 174 3.10 2.21 -8.86
CA LEU A 174 2.74 1.85 -7.47
C LEU A 174 3.19 0.41 -7.22
N ALA A 175 4.50 0.20 -7.18
CA ALA A 175 5.11 -1.13 -7.09
C ALA A 175 5.23 -1.60 -5.65
N ILE A 176 5.00 -2.91 -5.43
CA ILE A 176 5.23 -3.60 -4.16
C ILE A 176 6.10 -4.82 -4.40
N MET A 177 6.87 -5.21 -3.38
CA MET A 177 7.63 -6.45 -3.35
C MET A 177 7.09 -7.31 -2.23
N VAL A 178 6.55 -8.46 -2.59
CA VAL A 178 5.80 -9.33 -1.67
C VAL A 178 6.48 -10.69 -1.57
N PRO A 179 6.94 -11.10 -0.37
CA PRO A 179 7.28 -12.48 -0.08
C PRO A 179 5.96 -13.27 0.05
N PHE A 180 5.44 -13.75 -1.08
CA PHE A 180 4.10 -14.29 -1.18
C PHE A 180 4.11 -15.80 -0.97
N ILE A 181 3.25 -16.27 -0.08
CA ILE A 181 3.15 -17.67 0.31
C ILE A 181 1.86 -18.24 -0.29
N PHE A 182 1.98 -19.26 -1.11
CA PHE A 182 0.84 -19.89 -1.75
C PHE A 182 1.20 -21.29 -2.27
N ASN A 183 0.20 -22.01 -2.75
CA ASN A 183 0.32 -23.23 -3.55
C ASN A 183 -0.80 -23.27 -4.59
N LYS A 184 -0.91 -24.35 -5.34
CA LYS A 184 -1.93 -24.48 -6.38
C LYS A 184 -3.38 -24.41 -5.87
N ASP A 185 -3.63 -24.81 -4.61
CA ASP A 185 -4.97 -24.80 -4.01
C ASP A 185 -5.43 -23.36 -3.67
N CYS A 186 -4.49 -22.40 -3.63
CA CYS A 186 -4.76 -20.98 -3.46
C CYS A 186 -5.23 -20.29 -4.75
N ILE A 187 -5.18 -20.97 -5.90
CA ILE A 187 -5.43 -20.37 -7.23
C ILE A 187 -6.89 -20.56 -7.62
N ASP A 188 -7.63 -19.47 -7.68
CA ASP A 188 -9.02 -19.43 -8.13
C ASP A 188 -9.10 -18.85 -9.54
N LYS A 189 -9.64 -19.65 -10.48
CA LYS A 189 -9.79 -19.34 -11.90
C LYS A 189 -11.24 -19.10 -12.31
N ALA A 190 -12.17 -18.95 -11.37
CA ALA A 190 -13.59 -18.82 -11.67
C ALA A 190 -13.88 -17.69 -12.68
N ASP A 191 -13.24 -16.53 -12.50
CA ASP A 191 -13.46 -15.34 -13.31
C ASP A 191 -12.55 -15.24 -14.55
N LEU A 192 -11.72 -16.25 -14.81
CA LEU A 192 -10.72 -16.18 -15.88
C LEU A 192 -11.37 -15.93 -17.27
N LYS A 193 -12.48 -16.64 -17.56
CA LYS A 193 -13.15 -16.54 -18.86
C LYS A 193 -13.88 -15.20 -19.06
N GLU A 194 -14.41 -14.64 -17.99
CA GLU A 194 -15.24 -13.42 -18.07
C GLU A 194 -14.42 -12.14 -17.96
N THR A 195 -13.43 -12.13 -17.08
CA THR A 195 -12.68 -10.91 -16.73
C THR A 195 -11.17 -11.01 -17.00
N GLY A 196 -10.66 -12.17 -17.36
CA GLY A 196 -9.22 -12.44 -17.50
C GLY A 196 -8.49 -12.40 -16.16
N LYS A 197 -9.18 -12.52 -15.02
CA LYS A 197 -8.60 -12.47 -13.67
C LYS A 197 -8.49 -13.87 -13.06
N ILE A 198 -7.34 -14.10 -12.42
CA ILE A 198 -7.09 -15.24 -11.56
C ILE A 198 -6.80 -14.69 -10.18
N TYR A 199 -7.56 -15.11 -9.19
CA TYR A 199 -7.32 -14.72 -7.80
C TYR A 199 -6.39 -15.73 -7.16
N VAL A 200 -5.33 -15.23 -6.53
CA VAL A 200 -4.41 -16.05 -5.74
C VAL A 200 -4.62 -15.68 -4.27
N ASN A 201 -5.30 -16.57 -3.55
CA ASN A 201 -5.64 -16.40 -2.14
C ASN A 201 -4.51 -16.96 -1.28
N GLY A 202 -3.40 -16.25 -1.24
CA GLY A 202 -2.21 -16.66 -0.50
C GLY A 202 -2.07 -15.93 0.83
N TYR A 203 -0.83 -15.93 1.33
CA TYR A 203 -0.51 -15.46 2.66
C TYR A 203 0.82 -14.70 2.67
N VAL A 204 1.02 -13.95 3.73
CA VAL A 204 2.31 -13.31 4.06
C VAL A 204 2.60 -13.49 5.53
N GLU A 205 3.87 -13.68 5.88
CA GLU A 205 4.31 -13.75 7.27
C GLU A 205 4.30 -12.34 7.87
N SER A 206 3.79 -12.21 9.09
CA SER A 206 3.72 -10.96 9.83
C SER A 206 3.91 -11.19 11.31
N TYR A 207 4.70 -10.33 11.96
CA TYR A 207 4.77 -10.29 13.41
C TYR A 207 3.51 -9.62 13.96
N ILE A 208 2.77 -10.33 14.79
CA ILE A 208 1.50 -9.84 15.37
C ILE A 208 1.79 -9.05 16.65
N ASN A 209 2.22 -9.74 17.69
CA ASN A 209 2.58 -9.18 18.99
C ASN A 209 3.56 -10.12 19.72
N LYS A 210 3.89 -9.81 20.98
CA LYS A 210 4.86 -10.60 21.76
C LYS A 210 4.34 -12.01 22.10
N ASP A 211 3.03 -12.16 22.25
CA ASP A 211 2.42 -13.41 22.69
C ASP A 211 2.17 -14.35 21.51
N GLU A 212 1.74 -13.79 20.37
CA GLU A 212 1.46 -14.54 19.14
C GLU A 212 2.71 -14.81 18.27
N GLY A 213 3.70 -13.93 18.33
CA GLY A 213 4.91 -14.02 17.51
C GLY A 213 4.65 -13.80 16.02
N ASP A 214 5.36 -14.56 15.19
CA ASP A 214 5.22 -14.53 13.73
C ASP A 214 4.08 -15.47 13.31
N LYS A 215 3.12 -14.95 12.57
CA LYS A 215 1.94 -15.65 12.06
C LYS A 215 1.74 -15.34 10.57
N TYR A 216 0.85 -16.07 9.93
CA TYR A 216 0.49 -15.85 8.54
C TYR A 216 -0.84 -15.10 8.43
N LEU A 217 -0.83 -14.02 7.65
CA LEU A 217 -2.02 -13.22 7.35
C LEU A 217 -2.47 -13.48 5.91
N PRO A 218 -3.78 -13.61 5.66
CA PRO A 218 -4.29 -13.80 4.31
C PRO A 218 -4.02 -12.55 3.45
N LEU A 219 -3.60 -12.78 2.22
CA LEU A 219 -3.41 -11.73 1.22
C LEU A 219 -3.92 -12.25 -0.12
N GLN A 220 -4.96 -11.61 -0.64
CA GLN A 220 -5.41 -11.87 -2.00
C GLN A 220 -4.64 -10.99 -2.98
N MET A 221 -4.07 -11.62 -3.99
CA MET A 221 -3.47 -10.94 -5.13
C MET A 221 -4.12 -11.41 -6.43
N ILE A 222 -4.17 -10.52 -7.42
CA ILE A 222 -4.78 -10.80 -8.70
C ILE A 222 -3.68 -10.99 -9.74
N PHE A 223 -3.68 -12.15 -10.36
CA PHE A 223 -2.91 -12.39 -11.54
C PHE A 223 -3.78 -12.04 -12.74
N ASN A 224 -3.55 -10.86 -13.31
CA ASN A 224 -4.37 -10.38 -14.42
C ASN A 224 -3.79 -10.92 -15.73
N THR A 225 -4.52 -11.82 -16.34
CA THR A 225 -4.22 -12.30 -17.69
C THR A 225 -5.12 -11.55 -18.67
N ALA A 226 -4.63 -11.28 -19.88
CA ALA A 226 -5.50 -10.88 -20.97
C ALA A 226 -6.51 -12.02 -21.25
N VAL A 227 -7.63 -11.70 -21.85
CA VAL A 227 -8.50 -12.74 -22.41
C VAL A 227 -7.81 -13.23 -23.68
N TYR A 228 -7.22 -14.42 -23.62
CA TYR A 228 -6.49 -15.00 -24.72
C TYR A 228 -7.43 -15.78 -25.66
N ASN A 229 -7.24 -15.61 -26.96
CA ASN A 229 -7.85 -16.50 -27.94
C ASN A 229 -7.07 -17.83 -27.97
N MET A 230 -7.66 -18.87 -27.40
CA MET A 230 -7.03 -20.17 -27.25
C MET A 230 -6.93 -20.95 -28.59
N ASP A 231 -7.60 -20.45 -29.61
CA ASP A 231 -7.47 -20.99 -30.98
C ASP A 231 -6.26 -20.39 -31.73
N ASP A 232 -5.71 -19.27 -31.24
CA ASP A 232 -4.47 -18.69 -31.71
C ASP A 232 -3.26 -19.33 -30.99
N PRO A 233 -2.34 -20.00 -31.73
CA PRO A 233 -1.20 -20.70 -31.10
C PRO A 233 -0.26 -19.77 -30.30
N GLY A 234 -0.09 -18.51 -30.73
CA GLY A 234 0.77 -17.54 -30.11
C GLY A 234 0.18 -17.05 -28.75
N GLU A 235 -1.10 -16.71 -28.73
CA GLU A 235 -1.81 -16.32 -27.55
C GLU A 235 -1.91 -17.47 -26.54
N LYS A 236 -2.18 -18.69 -27.03
CA LYS A 236 -2.19 -19.90 -26.19
C LYS A 236 -0.84 -20.14 -25.54
N SER A 237 0.26 -20.03 -26.30
CA SER A 237 1.62 -20.18 -25.74
C SER A 237 1.95 -19.13 -24.70
N THR A 238 1.53 -17.88 -24.92
CA THR A 238 1.69 -16.79 -23.95
C THR A 238 0.91 -17.07 -22.66
N TYR A 239 -0.33 -17.54 -22.79
CA TYR A 239 -1.13 -17.94 -21.64
C TYR A 239 -0.47 -19.08 -20.85
N GLU A 240 -0.02 -20.13 -21.53
CA GLU A 240 0.64 -21.27 -20.88
C GLU A 240 1.91 -20.85 -20.15
N TYR A 241 2.72 -19.98 -20.75
CA TYR A 241 3.90 -19.40 -20.11
C TYR A 241 3.53 -18.64 -18.83
N ARG A 242 2.56 -17.75 -18.91
CA ARG A 242 2.11 -16.96 -17.77
C ARG A 242 1.51 -17.84 -16.66
N MET A 243 0.79 -18.89 -17.03
CA MET A 243 0.28 -19.85 -16.05
C MET A 243 1.39 -20.67 -15.41
N GLY A 244 2.47 -20.95 -16.14
CA GLY A 244 3.66 -21.61 -15.63
C GLY A 244 4.34 -20.85 -14.50
N GLU A 245 4.25 -19.51 -14.47
CA GLU A 245 4.78 -18.69 -13.39
C GLU A 245 4.06 -18.95 -12.04
N LEU A 246 2.81 -19.42 -12.08
CA LEU A 246 2.03 -19.81 -10.90
C LEU A 246 2.08 -21.32 -10.63
N ASP A 247 2.74 -22.11 -11.49
CA ASP A 247 2.78 -23.55 -11.31
C ASP A 247 3.68 -23.93 -10.13
N THR A 248 3.07 -24.63 -9.19
CA THR A 248 3.72 -25.11 -7.98
C THR A 248 3.72 -26.62 -8.00
N LYS A 249 4.89 -27.21 -8.13
CA LYS A 249 5.04 -28.67 -8.10
C LYS A 249 4.86 -29.30 -6.72
N ALA A 250 4.91 -28.50 -5.67
CA ALA A 250 4.83 -28.92 -4.28
C ALA A 250 3.39 -29.09 -3.80
N LYS A 251 3.13 -30.09 -2.96
CA LYS A 251 1.89 -30.27 -2.20
C LYS A 251 1.88 -29.48 -0.88
N THR A 252 2.94 -28.73 -0.64
CA THR A 252 3.20 -27.92 0.54
C THR A 252 3.08 -26.45 0.17
N MET A 253 2.99 -25.59 1.18
CA MET A 253 3.06 -24.14 0.99
C MET A 253 4.49 -23.74 0.64
N PHE A 254 4.66 -22.80 -0.26
CA PHE A 254 5.96 -22.25 -0.57
C PHE A 254 5.92 -20.72 -0.69
N CYS A 255 7.06 -20.11 -0.40
CA CYS A 255 7.25 -18.68 -0.44
C CYS A 255 8.03 -18.29 -1.70
N MET A 256 7.54 -17.30 -2.41
CA MET A 256 8.22 -16.71 -3.58
C MET A 256 8.16 -15.20 -3.50
N MET A 257 9.25 -14.52 -3.87
CA MET A 257 9.25 -13.07 -4.00
C MET A 257 8.57 -12.66 -5.30
N TRP A 258 7.56 -11.80 -5.19
CA TRP A 258 6.84 -11.24 -6.33
C TRP A 258 6.94 -9.72 -6.38
N GLU A 259 7.18 -9.18 -7.57
CA GLU A 259 6.82 -7.81 -7.87
C GLU A 259 5.33 -7.75 -8.10
N GLY A 260 4.66 -6.86 -7.38
CA GLY A 260 3.25 -6.58 -7.52
C GLY A 260 3.00 -5.10 -7.81
N ARG A 261 1.76 -4.79 -8.15
CA ARG A 261 1.27 -3.42 -8.35
C ARG A 261 0.03 -3.18 -7.51
N VAL A 262 -0.03 -2.00 -6.90
CA VAL A 262 -1.25 -1.50 -6.27
C VAL A 262 -2.07 -0.77 -7.32
N VAL A 263 -3.35 -1.13 -7.45
CA VAL A 263 -4.35 -0.41 -8.22
C VAL A 263 -5.41 0.08 -7.25
N ASN A 264 -5.57 1.40 -7.13
CA ASN A 264 -6.56 2.03 -6.27
C ASN A 264 -7.19 3.20 -7.02
N GLY A 265 -8.09 2.89 -7.93
CA GLY A 265 -8.73 3.86 -8.82
C GLY A 265 -9.45 3.16 -9.96
N ALA A 266 -9.93 3.93 -10.92
CA ALA A 266 -10.52 3.39 -12.13
C ALA A 266 -9.43 3.20 -13.19
N GLU A 267 -9.41 2.07 -13.87
CA GLU A 267 -8.52 1.87 -15.01
C GLU A 267 -9.04 2.58 -16.24
N GLU A 268 -8.11 3.13 -17.00
CA GLU A 268 -8.41 3.62 -18.33
C GLU A 268 -8.78 2.43 -19.22
N LYS A 269 -9.91 2.54 -19.88
CA LYS A 269 -10.39 1.53 -20.82
C LYS A 269 -10.18 2.00 -22.25
N PRO A 270 -9.87 1.09 -23.19
CA PRO A 270 -9.96 1.40 -24.61
C PRO A 270 -11.41 1.80 -24.96
N PHE A 271 -11.53 2.70 -25.92
CA PHE A 271 -12.83 3.05 -26.46
C PHE A 271 -13.27 1.98 -27.44
N ASP A 272 -14.35 1.29 -27.10
CA ASP A 272 -14.97 0.25 -27.92
C ASP A 272 -16.49 0.36 -27.93
N GLU A 273 -17.18 -0.53 -28.59
CA GLU A 273 -18.64 -0.54 -28.69
C GLU A 273 -19.36 -0.65 -27.35
N SER A 274 -18.72 -1.22 -26.31
CA SER A 274 -19.31 -1.33 -24.96
C SER A 274 -19.45 0.02 -24.26
N CYS A 275 -18.72 1.03 -24.75
CA CYS A 275 -18.79 2.41 -24.24
C CYS A 275 -19.95 3.21 -24.84
N LEU A 276 -20.64 2.65 -25.84
CA LEU A 276 -21.67 3.35 -26.59
C LEU A 276 -23.07 3.13 -26.02
N THR A 277 -23.90 4.15 -26.15
CA THR A 277 -25.33 4.03 -25.85
C THR A 277 -26.05 3.20 -26.92
N PRO A 278 -27.21 2.60 -26.61
CA PRO A 278 -28.00 1.86 -27.58
C PRO A 278 -28.39 2.69 -28.83
N PHE A 279 -28.51 4.01 -28.69
CA PHE A 279 -28.75 4.91 -29.82
C PHE A 279 -27.55 5.02 -30.73
N GLN A 280 -26.35 5.23 -30.16
CA GLN A 280 -25.08 5.31 -30.91
C GLN A 280 -24.78 4.01 -31.65
N LEU A 281 -24.97 2.86 -31.00
CA LEU A 281 -24.84 1.55 -31.63
C LEU A 281 -25.77 1.36 -32.83
N ARG A 282 -27.04 1.82 -32.72
CA ARG A 282 -27.98 1.79 -33.85
C ARG A 282 -27.55 2.69 -34.99
N SER A 283 -26.99 3.86 -34.70
CA SER A 283 -26.51 4.81 -35.72
C SER A 283 -25.34 4.21 -36.49
N ILE A 284 -24.42 3.52 -35.82
CA ILE A 284 -23.29 2.80 -36.45
C ILE A 284 -23.81 1.66 -37.34
N LYS A 285 -24.71 0.82 -36.81
CA LYS A 285 -25.34 -0.28 -37.56
C LYS A 285 -26.11 0.17 -38.80
N ALA A 286 -26.66 1.37 -38.74
CA ALA A 286 -27.36 1.98 -39.89
C ALA A 286 -26.40 2.65 -40.88
N GLY A 287 -25.07 2.66 -40.63
CA GLY A 287 -24.10 3.31 -41.49
C GLY A 287 -24.06 4.82 -41.43
N ASN A 288 -24.78 5.44 -40.46
CA ASN A 288 -24.85 6.89 -40.31
C ASN A 288 -23.68 7.50 -39.52
N ALA A 289 -22.88 6.68 -38.84
CA ALA A 289 -21.72 7.10 -38.04
C ALA A 289 -20.72 5.95 -37.90
N THR A 290 -19.51 6.28 -37.52
CA THR A 290 -18.44 5.34 -37.19
C THR A 290 -18.22 5.33 -35.68
N LEU A 291 -17.47 4.36 -35.16
CA LEU A 291 -17.08 4.31 -33.74
C LEU A 291 -16.33 5.57 -33.33
N GLU A 292 -15.41 6.06 -34.19
CA GLU A 292 -14.59 7.24 -33.93
C GLU A 292 -15.39 8.53 -33.79
N ASP A 293 -16.54 8.65 -34.45
CA ASP A 293 -17.41 9.83 -34.35
C ASP A 293 -17.99 10.04 -32.95
N PHE A 294 -18.02 8.98 -32.15
CA PHE A 294 -18.49 8.98 -30.77
C PHE A 294 -17.37 8.96 -29.73
N ARG A 295 -16.10 8.98 -30.17
CA ARG A 295 -14.96 8.98 -29.25
C ARG A 295 -14.97 10.24 -28.36
N PRO A 296 -15.00 10.10 -27.02
CA PRO A 296 -14.91 11.25 -26.13
C PRO A 296 -13.54 11.91 -26.23
N ARG A 297 -13.47 13.21 -25.96
CA ARG A 297 -12.21 13.98 -25.97
C ARG A 297 -11.25 13.63 -24.80
N GLY A 298 -11.67 12.77 -23.87
CA GLY A 298 -10.89 12.38 -22.71
C GLY A 298 -10.81 10.86 -22.56
N SER A 299 -9.99 10.41 -21.62
CA SER A 299 -9.86 9.00 -21.27
C SER A 299 -11.15 8.45 -20.67
N ILE A 300 -11.51 7.23 -21.07
CA ILE A 300 -12.65 6.50 -20.52
C ILE A 300 -12.12 5.63 -19.37
N TYR A 301 -12.80 5.71 -18.25
CA TYR A 301 -12.43 4.95 -17.06
C TYR A 301 -13.48 3.88 -16.75
N GLY A 302 -13.01 2.71 -16.35
CA GLY A 302 -13.84 1.64 -15.83
C GLY A 302 -14.34 1.91 -14.41
N ASN A 303 -14.92 0.91 -13.78
CA ASN A 303 -15.29 0.97 -12.37
C ASN A 303 -14.05 1.13 -11.50
N ARG A 304 -14.19 1.85 -10.37
CA ARG A 304 -13.12 1.95 -9.40
C ARG A 304 -12.83 0.58 -8.78
N VAL A 305 -11.57 0.21 -8.76
CA VAL A 305 -11.08 -1.04 -8.18
C VAL A 305 -10.01 -0.75 -7.13
N GLN A 306 -9.87 -1.66 -6.19
CA GLN A 306 -8.81 -1.63 -5.18
C GLN A 306 -8.16 -3.02 -5.13
N GLU A 307 -7.10 -3.20 -5.89
CA GLU A 307 -6.50 -4.50 -6.16
C GLU A 307 -4.99 -4.49 -5.88
N LEU A 308 -4.47 -5.65 -5.49
CA LEU A 308 -3.03 -5.95 -5.55
C LEU A 308 -2.82 -6.93 -6.68
N ARG A 309 -2.00 -6.57 -7.66
CA ARG A 309 -1.75 -7.40 -8.85
C ARG A 309 -0.38 -8.02 -8.82
N LEU A 310 -0.29 -9.29 -9.11
CA LEU A 310 0.96 -9.99 -9.38
C LEU A 310 1.47 -9.59 -10.77
N MET A 311 2.72 -9.12 -10.83
CA MET A 311 3.33 -8.72 -12.10
C MET A 311 4.30 -9.78 -12.62
N ARG A 312 5.29 -10.14 -11.81
CA ARG A 312 6.29 -11.17 -12.15
C ARG A 312 6.97 -11.71 -10.90
N PRO A 313 7.45 -12.96 -10.91
CA PRO A 313 8.35 -13.47 -9.90
C PRO A 313 9.68 -12.72 -9.96
N MET A 314 10.28 -12.44 -8.80
CA MET A 314 11.52 -11.70 -8.70
C MET A 314 12.60 -12.58 -8.09
N PRO A 315 13.73 -12.78 -8.79
CA PRO A 315 14.90 -13.35 -8.19
C PRO A 315 15.42 -12.39 -7.13
N ARG A 316 15.55 -12.85 -5.91
CA ARG A 316 16.14 -12.10 -4.81
C ARG A 316 17.29 -12.92 -4.23
N ASN A 317 18.24 -12.26 -3.56
CA ASN A 317 19.38 -12.95 -2.98
C ASN A 317 19.01 -14.13 -2.07
N ASP A 318 17.87 -14.02 -1.36
CA ASP A 318 17.35 -15.06 -0.47
C ASP A 318 16.53 -16.14 -1.23
N PHE A 319 16.23 -15.91 -2.51
CA PHE A 319 15.42 -16.76 -3.39
C PHE A 319 16.17 -17.08 -4.69
N LYS A 320 17.52 -17.14 -4.64
CA LYS A 320 18.37 -17.38 -5.83
C LYS A 320 18.03 -18.68 -6.57
N ASP A 321 17.57 -19.67 -5.82
CA ASP A 321 17.24 -21.00 -6.32
C ASP A 321 15.74 -21.18 -6.62
N GLY A 322 14.99 -20.08 -6.65
CA GLY A 322 13.55 -20.10 -6.92
C GLY A 322 12.67 -20.10 -5.64
N PRO A 323 11.46 -20.64 -5.72
CA PRO A 323 10.53 -20.69 -4.58
C PRO A 323 11.07 -21.56 -3.44
N ILE A 324 10.86 -21.08 -2.21
CA ILE A 324 11.25 -21.80 -0.99
C ILE A 324 10.07 -22.66 -0.54
N ASP A 325 10.23 -23.98 -0.53
CA ASP A 325 9.29 -24.90 0.09
C ASP A 325 9.35 -24.75 1.62
N LEU A 326 8.22 -24.41 2.23
CA LEU A 326 8.11 -24.26 3.68
C LEU A 326 8.01 -25.60 4.40
N GLY A 327 7.83 -26.70 3.66
CA GLY A 327 7.63 -28.04 4.23
C GLY A 327 6.29 -28.24 4.95
N LEU A 328 5.40 -27.24 4.91
CA LEU A 328 4.13 -27.22 5.61
C LEU A 328 2.99 -27.66 4.69
N LYS A 329 2.27 -28.72 5.04
CA LYS A 329 1.05 -29.12 4.35
C LYS A 329 -0.07 -28.13 4.68
N ASN A 330 -1.10 -28.07 3.83
CA ASN A 330 -2.24 -27.16 4.03
C ASN A 330 -2.88 -27.32 5.42
N SER A 331 -3.03 -28.54 5.93
CA SER A 331 -3.61 -28.79 7.25
C SER A 331 -2.77 -28.25 8.41
N GLU A 332 -1.46 -28.33 8.30
CA GLU A 332 -0.51 -27.81 9.31
C GLU A 332 -0.41 -26.28 9.23
N PHE A 333 -0.57 -25.73 8.02
CA PHE A 333 -0.48 -24.31 7.78
C PHE A 333 -1.69 -23.55 8.34
N VAL A 334 -2.88 -24.15 8.33
CA VAL A 334 -4.12 -23.52 8.85
C VAL A 334 -3.97 -23.10 10.32
N ASP A 335 -3.28 -23.88 11.14
CA ASP A 335 -3.07 -23.58 12.56
C ASP A 335 -2.10 -22.40 12.80
N LEU A 336 -1.37 -22.02 11.77
CA LEU A 336 -0.44 -20.89 11.81
C LEU A 336 -1.04 -19.59 11.29
N ILE A 337 -2.26 -19.63 10.73
CA ILE A 337 -2.96 -18.44 10.26
C ILE A 337 -3.51 -17.68 11.47
N TYR A 338 -3.16 -16.40 11.55
CA TYR A 338 -3.70 -15.54 12.59
C TYR A 338 -5.15 -15.15 12.31
N THR A 339 -6.01 -15.44 13.27
CA THR A 339 -7.39 -14.97 13.28
C THR A 339 -7.63 -14.23 14.60
N PRO A 340 -8.01 -12.93 14.57
CA PRO A 340 -8.25 -12.20 15.80
C PRO A 340 -9.38 -12.83 16.59
N THR A 341 -9.20 -13.01 17.90
CA THR A 341 -10.26 -13.48 18.79
C THR A 341 -11.33 -12.40 18.95
N LYS A 342 -12.60 -12.81 19.06
CA LYS A 342 -13.72 -11.86 19.22
C LYS A 342 -13.59 -10.97 20.45
N ASP A 343 -12.85 -11.40 21.46
CA ASP A 343 -12.64 -10.66 22.72
C ASP A 343 -11.70 -9.47 22.55
N GLU A 344 -10.72 -9.54 21.65
CA GLU A 344 -9.85 -8.40 21.33
C GLU A 344 -10.62 -7.31 20.59
N SER A 345 -11.56 -7.67 19.72
CA SER A 345 -12.39 -6.74 18.98
C SER A 345 -13.39 -5.99 19.89
N VAL A 346 -13.91 -6.63 20.94
CA VAL A 346 -14.84 -6.03 21.89
C VAL A 346 -14.11 -5.08 22.87
N ALA A 347 -12.92 -5.46 23.35
CA ALA A 347 -12.14 -4.60 24.25
C ALA A 347 -11.69 -3.28 23.57
N ASP A 348 -11.38 -3.33 22.25
CA ASP A 348 -11.06 -2.12 21.48
C ASP A 348 -12.31 -1.30 21.13
N MET A 349 -13.47 -1.92 20.94
CA MET A 349 -14.75 -1.23 20.79
C MET A 349 -15.14 -0.48 22.07
N GLU A 350 -14.98 -1.07 23.25
CA GLU A 350 -15.27 -0.42 24.52
C GLU A 350 -14.33 0.76 24.81
N LYS A 351 -13.06 0.66 24.41
CA LYS A 351 -12.11 1.78 24.49
C LYS A 351 -12.43 2.91 23.52
N SER A 352 -12.99 2.58 22.34
CA SER A 352 -13.41 3.57 21.34
C SER A 352 -14.74 4.24 21.71
N ALA A 353 -15.70 3.47 22.23
CA ALA A 353 -16.99 3.97 22.68
C ALA A 353 -16.89 4.94 23.89
N LYS A 354 -15.88 4.80 24.74
CA LYS A 354 -15.60 5.72 25.84
C LYS A 354 -14.94 7.05 25.41
N LYS A 355 -14.67 7.24 24.11
CA LYS A 355 -14.01 8.43 23.53
C LYS A 355 -14.85 9.21 22.53
N GLU A 356 -16.14 8.91 22.36
CA GLU A 356 -17.00 9.84 21.63
C GLU A 356 -17.26 11.07 22.50
N PRO A 357 -16.89 12.29 22.04
CA PRO A 357 -17.31 13.51 22.70
C PRO A 357 -18.82 13.61 22.54
N GLU A 358 -19.52 13.87 23.65
CA GLU A 358 -20.95 14.22 23.65
C GLU A 358 -21.18 15.32 22.60
N THR A 359 -21.81 14.99 21.51
CA THR A 359 -22.31 15.97 20.56
C THR A 359 -23.39 16.77 21.26
N PRO A 360 -23.27 18.10 21.34
CA PRO A 360 -24.34 18.93 21.92
C PRO A 360 -25.63 18.69 21.12
N PRO A 361 -26.79 18.67 21.77
CA PRO A 361 -28.04 18.39 21.12
C PRO A 361 -28.29 19.38 19.99
N PHE A 362 -28.54 18.82 18.80
CA PHE A 362 -28.90 19.59 17.61
C PHE A 362 -30.21 20.34 17.87
N THR A 363 -30.14 21.63 18.11
CA THR A 363 -31.30 22.53 18.09
C THR A 363 -31.65 22.79 16.63
N ALA A 364 -32.75 22.21 16.19
CA ALA A 364 -33.32 22.50 14.88
C ALA A 364 -33.58 24.03 14.75
N PRO A 365 -33.25 24.66 13.62
CA PRO A 365 -33.64 26.06 13.41
C PRO A 365 -35.17 26.15 13.31
N THR A 366 -35.74 26.94 14.22
CA THR A 366 -37.12 27.37 14.15
C THR A 366 -37.35 28.04 12.80
N SER A 367 -38.44 27.64 12.14
CA SER A 367 -39.00 28.25 10.94
C SER A 367 -38.99 29.79 11.04
N ARG A 368 -38.34 30.44 10.11
CA ARG A 368 -38.58 31.86 9.84
C ARG A 368 -39.71 31.99 8.88
N ASP A 369 -40.64 32.82 9.29
CA ASP A 369 -41.83 33.20 8.58
C ASP A 369 -41.52 33.66 7.15
N GLU A 370 -42.30 33.14 6.21
CA GLU A 370 -42.59 33.76 4.93
C GLU A 370 -43.39 35.05 5.23
N ASP A 371 -42.77 36.18 4.96
CA ASP A 371 -43.42 37.40 4.52
C ASP A 371 -42.35 38.50 4.43
N GLU A 372 -41.98 38.82 3.19
CA GLU A 372 -41.83 40.18 2.64
C GLU A 372 -41.12 40.08 1.28
N LEU A 373 -41.99 40.04 0.29
CA LEU A 373 -41.73 40.49 -1.06
C LEU A 373 -41.67 42.03 -1.08
N PHE A 374 -40.53 42.60 -1.50
CA PHE A 374 -40.50 43.70 -2.50
C PHE A 374 -39.06 43.88 -2.95
#